data_5dcfb0b94ee005c2a0fdb0a1c071af4a
#
_entry.id   5dcfb0b94ee005c2a0fdb0a1c071af4a
#
_cell.length_a   1.000
_cell.length_b   1.000
_cell.length_c   1.000
_cell.angle_alpha   90.00
_cell.angle_beta   90.00
_cell.angle_gamma   90.00
#
_symmetry.space_group_name_H-M   'P 1'
#
loop_
_entity.id
_entity.type
_entity.pdbx_description
1 polymer ?
#
loop_
_entity_poly.entity_id
_entity_poly.type
_entity_poly.pdbx_seq_one_letter_code
_entity_poly.pdbx_strand_id
1 'polypeptide(L)'
;QYNVSTVARVTGDNPLTDPFQLQEMFKFHTDNQSEYTFTSCLPAGTKAEIIDMGALRRIHREISDPDSSEYMTYMLQRPDKLSVFQYFVPDASLRRPELSLTVDTLDDLLLVQEIYKVFSLEEPALKDVIEWLDKNPSQKIIITPNTSEKLKINGVDFSFQADAT
;
A
#
# COMPACT_ATOMS: atom_id res chain seq x y z
N GLN A 1 20.20 -16.13 7.76
CA GLN A 1 20.18 -14.70 7.42
C GLN A 1 20.18 -14.59 5.90
N TYR A 2 19.12 -14.02 5.32
CA TYR A 2 18.97 -13.89 3.86
C TYR A 2 19.71 -12.63 3.38
N ASN A 3 20.41 -12.75 2.25
CA ASN A 3 21.07 -11.60 1.61
C ASN A 3 20.12 -11.07 0.51
N VAL A 4 19.17 -10.23 0.92
CA VAL A 4 18.20 -9.61 0.00
C VAL A 4 18.52 -8.13 -0.17
N SER A 5 18.36 -7.62 -1.38
CA SER A 5 18.55 -6.20 -1.72
C SER A 5 17.25 -5.40 -1.63
N THR A 6 16.12 -6.05 -1.90
CA THR A 6 14.80 -5.41 -1.94
C THR A 6 13.78 -6.29 -1.24
N VAL A 7 12.84 -5.68 -0.54
CA VAL A 7 11.75 -6.37 0.14
C VAL A 7 10.41 -5.75 -0.22
N ALA A 8 9.38 -6.58 -0.24
CA ALA A 8 8.00 -6.12 -0.23
C ALA A 8 7.47 -6.17 1.21
N ARG A 9 6.82 -5.09 1.64
CA ARG A 9 6.10 -5.04 2.92
C ARG A 9 4.60 -5.14 2.65
N VAL A 10 4.00 -6.16 3.23
CA VAL A 10 2.55 -6.36 3.29
C VAL A 10 2.21 -6.61 4.75
N THR A 11 1.13 -6.03 5.25
CA THR A 11 0.69 -6.23 6.64
C THR A 11 -0.35 -7.35 6.72
N GLY A 12 -0.43 -8.03 7.88
CA GLY A 12 -1.26 -9.23 8.06
C GLY A 12 -2.77 -8.96 8.07
N ASP A 13 -3.16 -7.71 8.17
CA ASP A 13 -4.53 -7.19 8.05
C ASP A 13 -4.96 -6.93 6.60
N ASN A 14 -4.08 -7.20 5.62
CA ASN A 14 -4.30 -6.98 4.19
C ASN A 14 -4.42 -8.31 3.41
N PRO A 15 -5.44 -9.13 3.67
CA PRO A 15 -5.55 -10.48 3.08
C PRO A 15 -5.86 -10.49 1.58
N LEU A 16 -6.25 -9.34 1.02
CA LEU A 16 -6.58 -9.17 -0.40
C LEU A 16 -5.50 -8.37 -1.16
N THR A 17 -4.25 -8.40 -0.70
CA THR A 17 -3.13 -7.85 -1.45
C THR A 17 -2.98 -8.61 -2.77
N ASP A 18 -3.08 -7.89 -3.89
CA ASP A 18 -3.06 -8.48 -5.24
C ASP A 18 -1.61 -8.82 -5.65
N PRO A 19 -1.27 -10.12 -5.86
CA PRO A 19 0.08 -10.52 -6.26
C PRO A 19 0.51 -9.95 -7.61
N PHE A 20 -0.43 -9.74 -8.53
CA PHE A 20 -0.12 -9.16 -9.83
C PHE A 20 0.30 -7.69 -9.69
N GLN A 21 -0.45 -6.90 -8.92
CA GLN A 21 -0.08 -5.51 -8.66
C GLN A 21 1.24 -5.41 -7.89
N LEU A 22 1.48 -6.34 -6.97
CA LEU A 22 2.76 -6.43 -6.27
C LEU A 22 3.93 -6.68 -7.24
N GLN A 23 3.77 -7.58 -8.21
CA GLN A 23 4.77 -7.86 -9.23
C GLN A 23 5.05 -6.65 -10.12
N GLU A 24 4.01 -5.95 -10.57
CA GLU A 24 4.14 -4.74 -11.39
C GLU A 24 4.82 -3.61 -10.60
N MET A 25 4.49 -3.43 -9.33
CA MET A 25 5.17 -2.48 -8.46
C MET A 25 6.65 -2.82 -8.28
N PHE A 26 6.99 -4.10 -8.15
CA PHE A 26 8.37 -4.55 -7.99
C PHE A 26 9.19 -4.25 -9.26
N LYS A 27 8.58 -4.51 -10.44
CA LYS A 27 9.18 -4.15 -11.72
C LYS A 27 9.39 -2.64 -11.83
N PHE A 28 8.36 -1.85 -11.54
CA PHE A 28 8.44 -0.39 -11.55
C PHE A 28 9.55 0.13 -10.62
N HIS A 29 9.64 -0.41 -9.40
CA HIS A 29 10.68 -0.08 -8.43
C HIS A 29 12.08 -0.31 -8.99
N THR A 30 12.29 -1.46 -9.64
CA THR A 30 13.59 -1.84 -10.24
C THR A 30 13.93 -0.96 -11.43
N ASP A 31 12.99 -0.76 -12.36
CA ASP A 31 13.18 0.01 -13.58
C ASP A 31 13.52 1.48 -13.28
N ASN A 32 12.96 2.04 -12.20
CA ASN A 32 13.21 3.41 -11.76
C ASN A 32 14.36 3.55 -10.75
N GLN A 33 15.03 2.46 -10.39
CA GLN A 33 16.07 2.46 -9.34
C GLN A 33 15.58 3.14 -8.05
N SER A 34 14.34 2.89 -7.69
CA SER A 34 13.68 3.48 -6.54
C SER A 34 14.27 2.90 -5.25
N GLU A 35 14.31 3.71 -4.20
CA GLU A 35 14.67 3.25 -2.86
C GLU A 35 13.43 2.97 -2.00
N TYR A 36 12.31 3.62 -2.33
CA TYR A 36 11.00 3.35 -1.74
C TYR A 36 9.90 3.58 -2.77
N THR A 37 9.05 2.57 -2.96
CA THR A 37 7.89 2.65 -3.86
C THR A 37 6.63 2.28 -3.11
N PHE A 38 5.61 3.11 -3.25
CA PHE A 38 4.28 2.91 -2.67
C PHE A 38 3.18 3.21 -3.69
N THR A 39 1.95 2.86 -3.37
CA THR A 39 0.76 3.30 -4.13
C THR A 39 -0.32 3.82 -3.21
N SER A 40 -1.05 4.85 -3.64
CA SER A 40 -2.20 5.41 -2.92
C SER A 40 -3.53 5.18 -3.64
N CYS A 41 -3.50 4.74 -4.89
CA CYS A 41 -4.69 4.68 -5.74
C CYS A 41 -5.49 3.36 -5.62
N LEU A 42 -4.93 2.33 -5.01
CA LEU A 42 -5.64 1.07 -4.74
C LEU A 42 -6.53 1.16 -3.50
N PRO A 43 -7.52 0.26 -3.34
CA PRO A 43 -8.27 0.12 -2.09
C PRO A 43 -7.37 -0.04 -0.87
N ALA A 44 -7.78 0.48 0.28
CA ALA A 44 -7.12 0.17 1.55
C ALA A 44 -7.14 -1.36 1.78
N GLY A 45 -6.07 -1.92 2.32
CA GLY A 45 -5.98 -3.36 2.53
C GLY A 45 -5.54 -4.19 1.32
N THR A 46 -5.20 -3.53 0.17
CA THR A 46 -4.67 -4.23 -1.01
C THR A 46 -3.30 -3.69 -1.45
N LYS A 47 -2.79 -2.71 -0.71
CA LYS A 47 -1.55 -2.01 -1.03
C LYS A 47 -0.34 -2.77 -0.48
N ALA A 48 0.76 -2.65 -1.20
CA ALA A 48 2.07 -3.07 -0.75
C ALA A 48 3.07 -1.91 -0.84
N GLU A 49 4.23 -2.08 -0.23
CA GLU A 49 5.36 -1.16 -0.31
C GLU A 49 6.60 -1.93 -0.72
N ILE A 50 7.40 -1.36 -1.62
CA ILE A 50 8.67 -1.96 -2.05
C ILE A 50 9.81 -1.10 -1.51
N ILE A 51 10.76 -1.73 -0.84
CA ILE A 51 11.79 -1.05 -0.06
C ILE A 51 13.17 -1.61 -0.44
N ASP A 52 14.10 -0.72 -0.80
CA ASP A 52 15.52 -1.05 -0.88
C ASP A 52 16.11 -1.25 0.51
N MET A 53 16.82 -2.35 0.73
CA MET A 53 17.40 -2.69 2.03
C MET A 53 18.56 -1.78 2.44
N GLY A 54 19.25 -1.19 1.47
CA GLY A 54 20.28 -0.17 1.72
C GLY A 54 19.65 1.11 2.26
N ALA A 55 18.55 1.55 1.65
CA ALA A 55 17.77 2.70 2.11
C ALA A 55 17.22 2.47 3.52
N LEU A 56 16.61 1.32 3.77
CA LEU A 56 16.09 0.98 5.09
C LEU A 56 17.18 1.03 6.17
N ARG A 57 18.37 0.46 5.88
CA ARG A 57 19.52 0.50 6.81
C ARG A 57 20.05 1.91 7.03
N ARG A 58 20.04 2.79 6.01
CA ARG A 58 20.44 4.19 6.16
C ARG A 58 19.49 4.92 7.10
N ILE A 59 18.20 4.87 6.80
CA ILE A 59 17.18 5.53 7.61
C ILE A 59 17.19 5.04 9.05
N HIS A 60 17.29 3.73 9.27
CA HIS A 60 17.38 3.16 10.62
C HIS A 60 18.54 3.74 11.44
N ARG A 61 19.70 4.01 10.83
CA ARG A 61 20.85 4.62 11.53
C ARG A 61 20.65 6.10 11.86
N GLU A 62 19.79 6.78 11.11
CA GLU A 62 19.51 8.20 11.30
C GLU A 62 18.40 8.46 12.33
N ILE A 63 17.61 7.45 12.67
CA ILE A 63 16.55 7.56 13.66
C ILE A 63 17.17 7.48 15.05
N SER A 64 16.96 8.54 15.84
CA SER A 64 17.47 8.62 17.22
C SER A 64 16.69 7.73 18.19
N ASP A 65 15.43 7.41 17.88
CA ASP A 65 14.55 6.56 18.68
C ASP A 65 13.69 5.71 17.72
N PRO A 66 14.16 4.51 17.33
CA PRO A 66 13.45 3.64 16.39
C PRO A 66 12.16 3.07 16.98
N ASP A 67 11.97 3.07 18.28
CA ASP A 67 10.80 2.52 18.95
C ASP A 67 9.67 3.55 19.11
N SER A 68 9.89 4.79 18.65
CA SER A 68 8.95 5.90 18.81
C SER A 68 7.76 5.88 17.83
N SER A 69 7.71 4.96 16.87
CA SER A 69 6.69 4.93 15.84
C SER A 69 6.16 3.53 15.55
N GLU A 70 4.85 3.36 15.60
CA GLU A 70 4.16 2.17 15.09
C GLU A 70 4.27 2.03 13.56
N TYR A 71 4.57 3.13 12.87
CA TYR A 71 4.58 3.21 11.41
C TYR A 71 6.00 3.31 10.87
N MET A 72 6.63 2.15 10.68
CA MET A 72 8.00 2.05 10.15
C MET A 72 8.20 2.78 8.82
N THR A 73 7.15 2.86 7.99
CA THR A 73 7.23 3.35 6.62
C THR A 73 7.21 4.86 6.48
N TYR A 74 6.72 5.59 7.47
CA TYR A 74 6.79 7.06 7.45
C TYR A 74 8.22 7.60 7.34
N MET A 75 9.17 6.89 7.91
CA MET A 75 10.58 7.27 7.83
C MET A 75 11.18 7.06 6.43
N LEU A 76 10.52 6.29 5.58
CA LEU A 76 10.92 6.05 4.18
C LEU A 76 10.29 7.04 3.21
N GLN A 77 9.23 7.73 3.62
CA GLN A 77 8.57 8.76 2.79
C GLN A 77 9.34 10.10 2.85
N ARG A 78 10.62 10.04 2.53
CA ARG A 78 11.58 11.16 2.64
C ARG A 78 12.24 11.45 1.28
N PRO A 79 11.53 12.14 0.35
CA PRO A 79 12.09 12.46 -0.97
C PRO A 79 13.30 13.42 -0.90
N ASP A 80 13.54 14.05 0.25
CA ASP A 80 14.75 14.82 0.55
C ASP A 80 15.99 13.93 0.81
N LYS A 81 15.80 12.65 1.09
CA LYS A 81 16.85 11.69 1.46
C LYS A 81 16.90 10.44 0.61
N LEU A 82 15.77 10.07 0.02
CA LEU A 82 15.57 8.82 -0.70
C LEU A 82 14.97 9.08 -2.08
N SER A 83 15.25 8.18 -3.01
CA SER A 83 14.54 8.08 -4.29
C SER A 83 13.16 7.45 -4.04
N VAL A 84 12.16 8.31 -3.76
CA VAL A 84 10.79 7.90 -3.44
C VAL A 84 9.92 8.03 -4.67
N PHE A 85 9.24 6.94 -5.05
CA PHE A 85 8.32 6.93 -6.18
C PHE A 85 6.94 6.44 -5.79
N GLN A 86 5.92 7.11 -6.30
CA GLN A 86 4.55 6.61 -6.25
C GLN A 86 4.24 5.82 -7.52
N TYR A 87 3.89 4.54 -7.36
CA TYR A 87 3.40 3.73 -8.45
C TYR A 87 1.92 4.04 -8.70
N PHE A 88 1.63 4.55 -9.87
CA PHE A 88 0.27 4.80 -10.31
C PHE A 88 -0.22 3.62 -11.15
N VAL A 89 -1.19 2.87 -10.63
CA VAL A 89 -1.71 1.65 -11.27
C VAL A 89 -2.32 2.01 -12.63
N PRO A 90 -1.88 1.38 -13.75
CA PRO A 90 -2.36 1.74 -15.09
C PRO A 90 -3.86 1.47 -15.30
N ASP A 91 -4.38 0.34 -14.78
CA ASP A 91 -5.80 0.01 -14.90
C ASP A 91 -6.65 0.92 -14.00
N ALA A 92 -7.39 1.84 -14.63
CA ALA A 92 -8.26 2.78 -13.93
C ALA A 92 -9.37 2.10 -13.12
N SER A 93 -9.80 0.88 -13.49
CA SER A 93 -10.83 0.15 -12.76
C SER A 93 -10.39 -0.29 -11.36
N LEU A 94 -9.07 -0.40 -11.14
CA LEU A 94 -8.49 -0.74 -9.85
C LEU A 94 -8.27 0.46 -8.92
N ARG A 95 -8.34 1.68 -9.47
CA ARG A 95 -8.11 2.91 -8.72
C ARG A 95 -9.33 3.29 -7.89
N ARG A 96 -9.48 2.62 -6.76
CA ARG A 96 -10.64 2.75 -5.87
C ARG A 96 -10.18 3.05 -4.42
N PRO A 97 -9.45 4.16 -4.20
CA PRO A 97 -8.89 4.48 -2.89
C PRO A 97 -9.96 4.71 -1.82
N GLU A 98 -11.21 4.92 -2.22
CA GLU A 98 -12.37 5.07 -1.33
C GLU A 98 -12.86 3.74 -0.75
N LEU A 99 -12.46 2.59 -1.32
CA LEU A 99 -12.86 1.27 -0.79
C LEU A 99 -11.91 0.83 0.32
N SER A 100 -12.46 0.21 1.37
CA SER A 100 -11.71 -0.49 2.40
C SER A 100 -11.86 -1.99 2.26
N LEU A 101 -10.73 -2.69 2.20
CA LEU A 101 -10.58 -4.15 2.17
C LEU A 101 -9.54 -4.63 3.21
N THR A 102 -9.15 -3.74 4.15
CA THR A 102 -8.34 -4.10 5.32
C THR A 102 -9.23 -4.78 6.38
N VAL A 103 -8.63 -5.50 7.30
CA VAL A 103 -9.35 -6.18 8.40
C VAL A 103 -8.97 -5.54 9.72
N ASP A 104 -9.68 -4.47 10.09
CA ASP A 104 -9.50 -3.74 11.35
C ASP A 104 -10.65 -4.00 12.34
N THR A 105 -11.84 -4.34 11.82
CA THR A 105 -13.05 -4.56 12.59
C THR A 105 -13.70 -5.91 12.27
N LEU A 106 -14.73 -6.28 13.04
CA LEU A 106 -15.52 -7.48 12.76
C LEU A 106 -16.26 -7.40 11.41
N ASP A 107 -16.75 -6.23 11.05
CA ASP A 107 -17.47 -6.02 9.78
C ASP A 107 -16.52 -6.19 8.59
N ASP A 108 -15.27 -5.71 8.69
CA ASP A 108 -14.25 -5.95 7.69
C ASP A 108 -13.95 -7.45 7.52
N LEU A 109 -13.80 -8.16 8.64
CA LEU A 109 -13.58 -9.61 8.62
C LEU A 109 -14.74 -10.35 7.95
N LEU A 110 -15.97 -9.99 8.25
CA LEU A 110 -17.16 -10.58 7.64
C LEU A 110 -17.22 -10.31 6.14
N LEU A 111 -16.88 -9.11 5.70
CA LEU A 111 -16.77 -8.78 4.28
C LEU A 111 -15.72 -9.64 3.58
N VAL A 112 -14.52 -9.73 4.14
CA VAL A 112 -13.44 -10.54 3.56
C VAL A 112 -13.82 -12.01 3.50
N GLN A 113 -14.44 -12.56 4.56
CA GLN A 113 -14.95 -13.94 4.55
C GLN A 113 -16.01 -14.16 3.47
N GLU A 114 -16.88 -13.20 3.24
CA GLU A 114 -17.90 -13.29 2.17
C GLU A 114 -17.25 -13.26 0.79
N ILE A 115 -16.27 -12.40 0.57
CA ILE A 115 -15.48 -12.36 -0.67
C ILE A 115 -14.85 -13.74 -0.95
N TYR A 116 -14.14 -14.31 0.02
CA TYR A 116 -13.53 -15.63 -0.16
C TYR A 116 -14.55 -16.75 -0.41
N LYS A 117 -15.75 -16.68 0.17
CA LYS A 117 -16.83 -17.64 -0.14
C LYS A 117 -17.33 -17.48 -1.57
N VAL A 118 -17.57 -16.25 -2.02
CA VAL A 118 -18.04 -15.96 -3.38
C VAL A 118 -17.05 -16.47 -4.41
N PHE A 119 -15.76 -16.34 -4.16
CA PHE A 119 -14.69 -16.78 -5.06
C PHE A 119 -14.15 -18.19 -4.72
N SER A 120 -14.94 -19.03 -4.03
CA SER A 120 -14.65 -20.44 -3.75
C SER A 120 -13.36 -20.67 -2.95
N LEU A 121 -13.03 -19.77 -2.04
CA LEU A 121 -11.81 -19.77 -1.19
C LEU A 121 -10.48 -19.73 -1.97
N GLU A 122 -10.52 -19.40 -3.26
CA GLU A 122 -9.32 -19.10 -4.04
C GLU A 122 -8.92 -17.63 -3.84
N GLU A 123 -7.67 -17.29 -4.20
CA GLU A 123 -7.23 -15.89 -4.21
C GLU A 123 -7.92 -15.16 -5.37
N PRO A 124 -8.92 -14.31 -5.10
CA PRO A 124 -9.61 -13.60 -6.18
C PRO A 124 -8.72 -12.48 -6.70
N ALA A 125 -8.74 -12.24 -8.01
CA ALA A 125 -8.13 -11.05 -8.56
C ALA A 125 -8.83 -9.79 -8.01
N LEU A 126 -8.05 -8.76 -7.69
CA LEU A 126 -8.61 -7.52 -7.14
C LEU A 126 -9.69 -6.90 -8.04
N LYS A 127 -9.52 -7.02 -9.34
CA LYS A 127 -10.52 -6.56 -10.32
C LYS A 127 -11.88 -7.23 -10.12
N ASP A 128 -11.89 -8.54 -9.96
CA ASP A 128 -13.12 -9.31 -9.79
C ASP A 128 -13.81 -8.96 -8.46
N VAL A 129 -13.02 -8.73 -7.42
CA VAL A 129 -13.53 -8.25 -6.12
C VAL A 129 -14.19 -6.88 -6.26
N ILE A 130 -13.55 -5.94 -6.93
CA ILE A 130 -14.11 -4.61 -7.17
C ILE A 130 -15.40 -4.69 -7.98
N GLU A 131 -15.41 -5.47 -9.06
CA GLU A 131 -16.62 -5.67 -9.87
C GLU A 131 -17.76 -6.30 -9.07
N TRP A 132 -17.44 -7.25 -8.20
CA TRP A 132 -18.44 -7.85 -7.33
C TRP A 132 -19.00 -6.83 -6.33
N LEU A 133 -18.14 -6.02 -5.72
CA LEU A 133 -18.54 -4.94 -4.81
C LEU A 133 -19.42 -3.90 -5.53
N ASP A 134 -19.11 -3.58 -6.79
CA ASP A 134 -19.91 -2.63 -7.56
C ASP A 134 -21.32 -3.15 -7.85
N LYS A 135 -21.48 -4.46 -7.98
CA LYS A 135 -22.79 -5.14 -8.12
C LYS A 135 -23.50 -5.32 -6.76
N ASN A 136 -22.78 -5.22 -5.65
CA ASN A 136 -23.30 -5.42 -4.29
C ASN A 136 -22.98 -4.20 -3.40
N PRO A 137 -23.54 -3.02 -3.66
CA PRO A 137 -23.15 -1.76 -3.01
C PRO A 137 -23.37 -1.76 -1.49
N SER A 138 -24.28 -2.58 -0.97
CA SER A 138 -24.51 -2.74 0.47
C SER A 138 -23.38 -3.43 1.22
N GLN A 139 -22.48 -4.10 0.49
CA GLN A 139 -21.30 -4.77 1.05
C GLN A 139 -20.07 -3.85 1.08
N LYS A 140 -20.12 -2.69 0.42
CA LYS A 140 -18.96 -1.78 0.37
C LYS A 140 -18.72 -1.12 1.71
N ILE A 141 -17.47 -1.15 2.16
CA ILE A 141 -16.98 -0.30 3.23
C ILE A 141 -16.26 0.88 2.56
N ILE A 142 -16.81 2.07 2.74
CA ILE A 142 -16.32 3.30 2.13
C ILE A 142 -15.58 4.12 3.17
N ILE A 143 -14.35 4.48 2.86
CA ILE A 143 -13.53 5.38 3.67
C ILE A 143 -13.29 6.69 2.93
N THR A 144 -13.01 7.75 3.66
CA THR A 144 -12.47 8.97 3.06
C THR A 144 -11.00 8.72 2.73
N PRO A 145 -10.60 8.72 1.45
CA PRO A 145 -9.20 8.51 1.10
C PRO A 145 -8.36 9.60 1.79
N ASN A 146 -7.30 9.17 2.45
CA ASN A 146 -6.34 10.12 2.98
C ASN A 146 -5.47 10.65 1.82
N THR A 147 -6.00 11.63 1.08
CA THR A 147 -5.36 12.20 -0.11
C THR A 147 -4.22 13.17 0.23
N SER A 148 -4.06 13.47 1.50
CA SER A 148 -3.00 14.33 2.00
C SER A 148 -2.53 13.83 3.35
N GLU A 149 -1.78 12.74 3.39
CA GLU A 149 -0.93 12.49 4.54
C GLU A 149 0.15 13.58 4.58
N LYS A 150 -0.18 14.67 5.25
CA LYS A 150 0.82 15.65 5.67
C LYS A 150 1.61 15.02 6.81
N LEU A 151 2.67 14.32 6.44
CA LEU A 151 3.61 13.80 7.42
C LEU A 151 4.41 14.96 7.99
N LYS A 152 4.21 15.25 9.26
CA LYS A 152 5.12 16.08 10.04
C LYS A 152 6.20 15.19 10.66
N ILE A 153 7.35 15.11 9.99
CA ILE A 153 8.53 14.50 10.59
C ILE A 153 9.47 15.65 10.98
N ASN A 154 9.77 15.78 12.26
CA ASN A 154 10.63 16.83 12.80
C ASN A 154 10.22 18.27 12.42
N GLY A 155 8.91 18.54 12.31
CA GLY A 155 8.39 19.86 12.00
C GLY A 155 8.39 20.24 10.51
N VAL A 156 8.76 19.33 9.62
CA VAL A 156 8.70 19.55 8.16
C VAL A 156 7.42 18.92 7.61
N ASP A 157 6.63 19.75 6.90
CA ASP A 157 5.44 19.29 6.18
C ASP A 157 5.86 18.68 4.84
N PHE A 158 5.59 17.39 4.62
CA PHE A 158 5.73 16.75 3.32
C PHE A 158 4.35 16.59 2.69
N SER A 159 4.14 17.22 1.54
CA SER A 159 2.96 17.00 0.72
C SER A 159 3.36 16.24 -0.54
N PHE A 160 2.79 15.08 -0.75
CA PHE A 160 2.87 14.41 -2.05
C PHE A 160 1.77 14.98 -2.94
N GLN A 161 2.14 15.71 -3.98
CA GLN A 161 1.20 16.01 -5.06
C GLN A 161 1.06 14.75 -5.92
N ALA A 162 -0.16 14.21 -5.98
CA ALA A 162 -0.50 13.30 -7.06
C ALA A 162 -0.46 14.12 -8.35
N ASP A 163 0.49 13.85 -9.22
CA ASP A 163 0.47 14.43 -10.55
C ASP A 163 -0.79 13.95 -11.26
N ALA A 164 -1.75 14.88 -11.39
CA ALA A 164 -2.92 14.71 -12.22
C ALA A 164 -2.48 14.96 -13.66
N THR A 165 -2.23 13.89 -14.41
CA THR A 165 -2.25 13.87 -15.87
C THR A 165 -2.91 12.61 -16.37
#